data_9834a3ddc7df7e99cc400fbd6d6fab0b
#
_entry.id   9834a3ddc7df7e99cc400fbd6d6fab0b
#
_cell.length_a   1.000
_cell.length_b   1.000
_cell.length_c   1.000
_cell.angle_alpha   90.00
_cell.angle_beta   90.00
_cell.angle_gamma   90.00
#
_symmetry.space_group_name_H-M   'P 1'
#
loop_
_entity.id
_entity.type
_entity.pdbx_description
1 polymer ?
#
loop_
_entity_poly.entity_id
_entity_poly.type
_entity_poly.pdbx_seq_one_letter_code
_entity_poly.pdbx_strand_id
1 'polypeptide(L)'
;MTTKSTTEKPAKKLRSIRKCRELRRKMNLSQSEFWNRIGVTQSGGSRYEAMRRVPKTTQAVIDLTYGPLNAAVERLAAMRGITVAELLASQSK
;
A
#
# COMPACT_ATOMS: atom_id res chain seq x y z
N MET A 1 -20.71 -18.55 -9.18
CA MET A 1 -20.44 -18.00 -8.94
C MET A 1 -19.66 -17.42 -8.84
N THR A 2 -19.65 -17.29 -8.86
CA THR A 2 -18.99 -16.75 -8.84
C THR A 2 -18.46 -16.07 -8.30
N THR A 3 -18.77 -15.81 -8.31
CA THR A 3 -18.47 -14.99 -7.70
C THR A 3 -17.84 -15.01 -6.77
N LYS A 4 -18.12 -15.56 -6.34
CA LYS A 4 -17.51 -15.73 -5.42
C LYS A 4 -16.47 -15.21 -5.10
N SER A 5 -15.93 -15.24 -5.61
CA SER A 5 -14.64 -14.73 -5.46
C SER A 5 -14.63 -13.23 -5.30
N THR A 6 -15.62 -12.59 -5.72
CA THR A 6 -15.64 -11.14 -5.66
C THR A 6 -15.69 -10.61 -4.24
N THR A 7 -16.28 -11.36 -3.36
CA THR A 7 -16.47 -10.84 -2.02
C THR A 7 -15.20 -10.72 -1.24
N GLU A 8 -14.25 -11.58 -1.50
CA GLU A 8 -13.01 -11.49 -0.74
C GLU A 8 -12.01 -10.56 -1.33
N LYS A 9 -12.20 -10.21 -2.55
CA LYS A 9 -11.21 -9.43 -3.22
C LYS A 9 -10.88 -8.11 -2.58
N PRO A 10 -11.85 -7.38 -2.05
CA PRO A 10 -11.52 -6.10 -1.46
C PRO A 10 -10.47 -6.19 -0.37
N ALA A 11 -10.61 -7.18 0.48
CA ALA A 11 -9.65 -7.35 1.55
C ALA A 11 -8.29 -7.72 1.01
N LYS A 12 -8.28 -8.53 -0.02
CA LYS A 12 -7.01 -8.98 -0.57
C LYS A 12 -6.27 -7.91 -1.29
N LYS A 13 -6.98 -6.99 -1.88
CA LYS A 13 -6.34 -5.94 -2.65
C LYS A 13 -5.38 -5.13 -1.84
N LEU A 14 -5.72 -4.87 -0.61
CA LEU A 14 -4.91 -4.00 0.20
C LEU A 14 -3.54 -4.56 0.45
N ARG A 15 -3.41 -5.86 0.57
CA ARG A 15 -2.12 -6.42 0.91
C ARG A 15 -1.40 -7.09 -0.23
N SER A 16 -1.79 -6.80 -1.44
CA SER A 16 -1.24 -7.51 -2.57
C SER A 16 -0.51 -6.68 -3.57
N ILE A 17 0.07 -5.60 -3.15
CA ILE A 17 0.85 -4.81 -4.08
C ILE A 17 2.23 -5.43 -4.17
N ARG A 18 2.33 -6.47 -4.94
CA ARG A 18 3.59 -7.17 -5.09
C ARG A 18 4.35 -6.82 -6.34
N LYS A 19 3.65 -6.29 -7.31
CA LYS A 19 4.29 -5.94 -8.56
C LYS A 19 4.60 -4.46 -8.55
N CYS A 20 5.46 -4.08 -7.65
CA CYS A 20 5.77 -2.67 -7.45
C CYS A 20 6.31 -2.02 -8.71
N ARG A 21 7.11 -2.75 -9.47
CA ARG A 21 7.65 -2.18 -10.69
C ARG A 21 6.54 -1.82 -11.67
N GLU A 22 5.58 -2.71 -11.82
CA GLU A 22 4.48 -2.46 -12.73
C GLU A 22 3.61 -1.31 -12.26
N LEU A 23 3.34 -1.30 -10.97
CA LEU A 23 2.56 -0.20 -10.38
C LEU A 23 3.28 1.12 -10.59
N ARG A 24 4.57 1.14 -10.32
CA ARG A 24 5.38 2.34 -10.46
C ARG A 24 5.32 2.87 -11.89
N ARG A 25 5.43 1.96 -12.85
CA ARG A 25 5.39 2.36 -14.26
C ARG A 25 4.03 2.90 -14.66
N LYS A 26 2.98 2.30 -14.13
CA LYS A 26 1.65 2.80 -14.39
C LYS A 26 1.47 4.22 -13.87
N MET A 27 2.10 4.52 -12.76
CA MET A 27 2.02 5.85 -12.17
C MET A 27 3.03 6.81 -12.78
N ASN A 28 3.86 6.29 -13.69
CA ASN A 28 4.84 7.12 -14.36
C ASN A 28 5.89 7.68 -13.40
N LEU A 29 6.27 6.89 -12.44
CA LEU A 29 7.24 7.28 -11.44
C LEU A 29 8.57 6.58 -11.69
N SER A 30 9.66 7.27 -11.44
CA SER A 30 10.96 6.64 -11.49
C SER A 30 11.12 5.75 -10.25
N GLN A 31 12.13 4.90 -10.28
CA GLN A 31 12.40 4.03 -9.15
C GLN A 31 12.69 4.86 -7.90
N SER A 32 13.50 5.90 -8.04
CA SER A 32 13.77 6.77 -6.90
C SER A 32 12.52 7.42 -6.36
N GLU A 33 11.68 7.95 -7.23
CA GLU A 33 10.49 8.64 -6.79
C GLU A 33 9.56 7.71 -6.03
N PHE A 34 9.35 6.53 -6.58
CA PHE A 34 8.42 5.59 -5.97
C PHE A 34 8.89 5.17 -4.58
N TRP A 35 10.15 4.76 -4.48
CA TRP A 35 10.65 4.20 -3.23
C TRP A 35 11.00 5.27 -2.20
N ASN A 36 11.52 6.40 -2.64
CA ASN A 36 11.86 7.47 -1.70
C ASN A 36 10.62 8.02 -1.01
N ARG A 37 9.50 8.00 -1.70
CA ARG A 37 8.26 8.50 -1.12
C ARG A 37 7.88 7.75 0.17
N ILE A 38 8.23 6.49 0.24
CA ILE A 38 7.92 5.70 1.42
C ILE A 38 9.15 5.45 2.29
N GLY A 39 10.20 6.22 2.08
CA GLY A 39 11.36 6.15 2.93
C GLY A 39 12.34 5.04 2.61
N VAL A 40 12.27 4.49 1.42
CA VAL A 40 13.19 3.44 0.99
C VAL A 40 14.16 4.03 -0.03
N THR A 41 15.44 3.71 0.13
CA THR A 41 16.44 4.20 -0.82
C THR A 41 16.25 3.56 -2.18
N GLN A 42 16.81 4.18 -3.21
CA GLN A 42 16.71 3.60 -4.54
C GLN A 42 17.37 2.23 -4.58
N SER A 43 18.49 2.07 -3.91
CA SER A 43 19.18 0.78 -3.87
C SER A 43 18.29 -0.30 -3.27
N GLY A 44 17.66 0.03 -2.14
CA GLY A 44 16.75 -0.90 -1.50
C GLY A 44 15.57 -1.22 -2.38
N GLY A 45 15.01 -0.21 -3.00
CA GLY A 45 13.87 -0.41 -3.89
C GLY A 45 14.22 -1.25 -5.09
N SER A 46 15.40 -1.01 -5.65
CA SER A 46 15.86 -1.79 -6.78
C SER A 46 15.94 -3.27 -6.42
N ARG A 47 16.44 -3.55 -5.24
CA ARG A 47 16.55 -4.93 -4.78
C ARG A 47 15.17 -5.57 -4.60
N TYR A 48 14.25 -4.82 -4.00
CA TYR A 48 12.90 -5.33 -3.79
C TYR A 48 12.21 -5.63 -5.12
N GLU A 49 12.38 -4.74 -6.08
CA GLU A 49 11.77 -4.96 -7.39
C GLU A 49 12.36 -6.19 -8.08
N ALA A 50 13.65 -6.37 -7.95
CA ALA A 50 14.32 -7.52 -8.57
C ALA A 50 13.86 -8.83 -7.95
N MET A 51 13.72 -8.84 -6.63
CA MET A 51 13.34 -10.05 -5.91
C MET A 51 11.83 -10.24 -5.87
N ARG A 52 11.09 -9.22 -6.22
CA ARG A 52 9.63 -9.25 -6.22
C ARG A 52 9.06 -9.55 -4.85
N ARG A 53 9.75 -9.10 -3.82
CA ARG A 53 9.22 -9.27 -2.48
C ARG A 53 9.77 -8.17 -1.58
N VAL A 54 9.00 -7.82 -0.59
CA VAL A 54 9.38 -6.79 0.36
C VAL A 54 9.07 -7.29 1.76
N PRO A 55 9.73 -6.72 2.76
CA PRO A 55 9.37 -7.05 4.14
C PRO A 55 7.92 -6.67 4.42
N LYS A 56 7.34 -7.32 5.39
CA LYS A 56 5.93 -7.06 5.74
C LYS A 56 5.69 -5.60 6.10
N THR A 57 6.59 -5.04 6.85
CA THR A 57 6.43 -3.64 7.25
C THR A 57 6.46 -2.71 6.05
N THR A 58 7.37 -2.98 5.12
CA THR A 58 7.45 -2.20 3.90
C THR A 58 6.20 -2.36 3.07
N GLN A 59 5.67 -3.58 3.00
CA GLN A 59 4.46 -3.84 2.26
C GLN A 59 3.29 -3.03 2.84
N ALA A 60 3.22 -2.95 4.15
CA ALA A 60 2.16 -2.16 4.79
C ALA A 60 2.24 -0.70 4.39
N VAL A 61 3.45 -0.16 4.34
CA VAL A 61 3.61 1.23 3.94
C VAL A 61 3.26 1.43 2.47
N ILE A 62 3.62 0.47 1.63
CA ILE A 62 3.24 0.54 0.22
C ILE A 62 1.73 0.55 0.08
N ASP A 63 1.06 -0.31 0.82
CA ASP A 63 -0.39 -0.37 0.76
C ASP A 63 -1.03 0.94 1.20
N LEU A 64 -0.48 1.54 2.24
CA LEU A 64 -1.01 2.82 2.73
C LEU A 64 -0.78 3.94 1.74
N THR A 65 0.32 3.89 1.03
CA THR A 65 0.69 4.98 0.14
C THR A 65 0.09 4.84 -1.24
N TYR A 66 0.06 3.62 -1.76
CA TYR A 66 -0.34 3.40 -3.14
C TYR A 66 -1.60 2.56 -3.30
N GLY A 67 -2.11 2.01 -2.22
CA GLY A 67 -3.34 1.23 -2.28
C GLY A 67 -4.58 2.11 -2.39
N PRO A 68 -5.75 1.49 -2.52
CA PRO A 68 -6.99 2.25 -2.58
C PRO A 68 -7.15 3.11 -1.33
N LEU A 69 -7.61 4.33 -1.51
CA LEU A 69 -7.67 5.28 -0.41
C LEU A 69 -8.53 4.79 0.76
N ASN A 70 -9.72 4.30 0.47
CA ASN A 70 -10.59 3.87 1.55
C ASN A 70 -9.98 2.69 2.34
N ALA A 71 -9.33 1.77 1.64
CA ALA A 71 -8.69 0.66 2.32
C ALA A 71 -7.47 1.13 3.11
N ALA A 72 -6.76 2.11 2.58
CA ALA A 72 -5.61 2.65 3.28
C ALA A 72 -6.04 3.33 4.57
N VAL A 73 -7.14 4.06 4.53
CA VAL A 73 -7.66 4.73 5.70
C VAL A 73 -8.04 3.72 6.78
N GLU A 74 -8.71 2.65 6.38
CA GLU A 74 -9.08 1.60 7.32
C GLU A 74 -7.86 0.96 7.95
N ARG A 75 -6.85 0.71 7.14
CA ARG A 75 -5.64 0.10 7.64
C ARG A 75 -4.92 1.01 8.61
N LEU A 76 -4.84 2.29 8.27
CA LEU A 76 -4.18 3.24 9.13
C LEU A 76 -4.90 3.35 10.48
N ALA A 77 -6.22 3.40 10.45
CA ALA A 77 -6.99 3.46 11.68
C ALA A 77 -6.70 2.24 12.56
N ALA A 78 -6.67 1.07 11.94
CA ALA A 78 -6.38 -0.15 12.67
C ALA A 78 -4.99 -0.13 13.30
N MET A 79 -4.03 0.39 12.55
CA MET A 79 -2.66 0.46 13.05
C MET A 79 -2.55 1.41 14.24
N ARG A 80 -3.37 2.44 14.26
CA ARG A 80 -3.36 3.40 15.34
C ARG A 80 -4.29 2.99 16.48
N GLY A 81 -5.03 1.91 16.32
CA GLY A 81 -5.93 1.43 17.36
C GLY A 81 -7.17 2.25 17.54
N ILE A 82 -7.63 2.89 16.48
CA ILE A 82 -8.82 3.73 16.54
C ILE A 82 -9.76 3.37 15.42
N THR A 83 -10.96 3.94 15.43
CA THR A 83 -11.90 3.72 14.34
C THR A 83 -11.62 4.70 13.20
N VAL A 84 -12.17 4.38 12.05
CA VAL A 84 -12.04 5.29 10.91
C VAL A 84 -12.69 6.63 11.24
N ALA A 85 -13.83 6.60 11.93
CA ALA A 85 -14.50 7.83 12.31
C ALA A 85 -13.61 8.71 13.20
N GLU A 86 -12.93 8.07 14.14
CA GLU A 86 -12.02 8.81 15.00
C GLU A 86 -10.84 9.38 14.23
N LEU A 87 -10.34 8.59 13.29
CA LEU A 87 -9.23 9.05 12.48
C LEU A 87 -9.61 10.28 11.68
N LEU A 88 -10.77 10.24 11.03
CA LEU A 88 -11.22 11.36 10.22
C LEU A 88 -11.56 12.57 11.06
N ALA A 89 -12.11 12.35 12.23
CA ALA A 89 -12.45 13.45 13.11
C ALA A 89 -11.21 14.19 13.57
N SER A 90 -10.13 13.47 13.78
CA SER A 90 -8.92 14.10 14.30
C SER A 90 -8.29 15.07 13.31
N GLN A 91 -8.57 14.89 12.02
CA GLN A 91 -7.97 15.79 11.05
C GLN A 91 -8.82 17.04 10.82
N SER A 92 -9.96 17.12 11.43
CA SER A 92 -10.78 18.31 11.26
C SER A 92 -10.32 19.44 12.18
N LYS A 93 -9.29 19.20 12.95
CA LYS A 93 -8.74 20.27 13.78
C LYS A 93 -7.88 21.18 12.95
#